data_af288326e106f009a8cecbb2bad53b46
#
_entry.id   af288326e106f009a8cecbb2bad53b46
#
_cell.length_a   1.000
_cell.length_b   1.000
_cell.length_c   1.000
_cell.angle_alpha   90.00
_cell.angle_beta   90.00
_cell.angle_gamma   90.00
#
_symmetry.space_group_name_H-M   'P 1'
#
loop_
_entity.id
_entity.type
_entity.pdbx_description
1 polymer ?
#
loop_
_entity_poly.entity_id
_entity_poly.type
_entity_poly.pdbx_seq_one_letter_code
_entity_poly.pdbx_strand_id
1 'polypeptide(L)'
;MTPRVFILYALLCVIWGTTWLALKISLNYIPPIFGLGLRFTISSIILWPILLRKKPKINRSSTAIKVYLSFSLLSFVAAYSLTYWGAQFIYSSLASIIWALLPIFVSIIAHFMLPSEPLTLRRFGGGLFGLAGVAFILSSNGGQKEVQMIGVLAIFLAVVLASGPNVYLKKHHKIVNPLHVNVIAQTIAAIVLIPLSFLLEKPMTTIWNSTSIITLVYLAIFGTVITWTIYFWLYNHISVNQISTLGLVPPVFASIIGWIFLGETYGYELFIGGALVLLGVYLIHSRQ
;
A
#
# COMPACT_ATOMS: atom_id res chain seq x y z
N MET A 1 -1.54 -23.42 -5.02
CA MET A 1 -1.79 -22.30 -5.96
C MET A 1 -1.70 -22.82 -7.39
N THR A 2 -2.58 -22.37 -8.28
CA THR A 2 -2.41 -22.65 -9.72
C THR A 2 -1.22 -21.85 -10.27
N PRO A 3 -0.57 -22.30 -11.37
CA PRO A 3 0.56 -21.56 -11.95
C PRO A 3 0.23 -20.09 -12.26
N ARG A 4 -0.98 -19.82 -12.75
CA ARG A 4 -1.45 -18.45 -13.02
C ARG A 4 -1.50 -17.58 -11.76
N VAL A 5 -2.03 -18.12 -10.66
CA VAL A 5 -2.09 -17.40 -9.36
C VAL A 5 -0.70 -17.10 -8.86
N PHE A 6 0.23 -18.07 -8.95
CA PHE A 6 1.62 -17.90 -8.53
C PHE A 6 2.33 -16.80 -9.34
N ILE A 7 2.18 -16.81 -10.67
CA ILE A 7 2.81 -15.79 -11.55
C ILE A 7 2.27 -14.39 -11.20
N LEU A 8 0.95 -14.23 -11.05
CA LEU A 8 0.35 -12.94 -10.71
C LEU A 8 0.73 -12.46 -9.31
N TYR A 9 0.85 -13.38 -8.36
CA TYR A 9 1.32 -13.10 -7.00
C TYR A 9 2.79 -12.62 -7.02
N ALA A 10 3.68 -13.33 -7.72
CA ALA A 10 5.08 -12.96 -7.85
C ALA A 10 5.25 -11.60 -8.55
N LEU A 11 4.47 -11.36 -9.61
CA LEU A 11 4.45 -10.07 -10.32
C LEU A 11 4.06 -8.92 -9.39
N LEU A 12 3.05 -9.10 -8.55
CA LEU A 12 2.65 -8.13 -7.53
C LEU A 12 3.79 -7.80 -6.56
N CYS A 13 4.48 -8.83 -6.05
CA CYS A 13 5.61 -8.67 -5.14
C CYS A 13 6.71 -7.82 -5.77
N VAL A 14 7.09 -8.12 -7.01
CA VAL A 14 8.12 -7.37 -7.75
C VAL A 14 7.68 -5.92 -7.97
N ILE A 15 6.47 -5.70 -8.47
CA ILE A 15 5.98 -4.34 -8.76
C ILE A 15 5.93 -3.52 -7.46
N TRP A 16 5.34 -4.03 -6.39
CA TRP A 16 5.29 -3.29 -5.11
C TRP A 16 6.67 -3.03 -4.52
N GLY A 17 7.63 -3.96 -4.71
CA GLY A 17 9.02 -3.74 -4.29
C GLY A 17 9.67 -2.57 -5.02
N THR A 18 9.42 -2.43 -6.33
CA THR A 18 10.00 -1.37 -7.17
C THR A 18 9.25 -0.04 -7.11
N THR A 19 7.97 -0.03 -6.68
CA THR A 19 7.19 1.21 -6.57
C THR A 19 7.74 2.18 -5.52
N TRP A 20 8.43 1.70 -4.49
CA TRP A 20 9.06 2.56 -3.49
C TRP A 20 10.19 3.41 -4.09
N LEU A 21 11.00 2.82 -4.98
CA LEU A 21 12.01 3.56 -5.74
C LEU A 21 11.36 4.66 -6.61
N ALA A 22 10.37 4.26 -7.40
CA ALA A 22 9.69 5.20 -8.30
C ALA A 22 9.01 6.34 -7.52
N LEU A 23 8.41 6.03 -6.36
CA LEU A 23 7.84 7.01 -5.45
C LEU A 23 8.91 8.00 -4.96
N LYS A 24 10.03 7.50 -4.42
CA LYS A 24 11.11 8.37 -3.92
C LYS A 24 11.68 9.29 -5.00
N ILE A 25 11.89 8.77 -6.20
CA ILE A 25 12.35 9.59 -7.32
C ILE A 25 11.29 10.63 -7.70
N SER A 26 10.02 10.25 -7.79
CA SER A 26 8.92 11.15 -8.12
C SER A 26 8.80 12.33 -7.16
N LEU A 27 9.01 12.10 -5.86
CA LEU A 27 8.92 13.13 -4.81
C LEU A 27 9.98 14.25 -4.94
N ASN A 28 11.05 14.04 -5.70
CA ASN A 28 12.03 15.09 -6.01
C ASN A 28 11.53 16.10 -7.04
N TYR A 29 10.46 15.77 -7.77
CA TYR A 29 9.98 16.55 -8.92
C TYR A 29 8.51 16.96 -8.79
N ILE A 30 7.69 16.16 -8.14
CA ILE A 30 6.24 16.34 -8.09
C ILE A 30 5.79 16.40 -6.62
N PRO A 31 5.02 17.43 -6.23
CA PRO A 31 4.43 17.48 -4.89
C PRO A 31 3.63 16.22 -4.57
N PRO A 32 3.71 15.69 -3.33
CA PRO A 32 3.18 14.38 -2.95
C PRO A 32 1.72 14.15 -3.31
N ILE A 33 0.82 15.05 -2.87
CA ILE A 33 -0.63 14.88 -3.05
C ILE A 33 -1.00 15.12 -4.52
N PHE A 34 -0.34 16.07 -5.19
CA PHE A 34 -0.56 16.31 -6.60
C PHE A 34 -0.14 15.12 -7.45
N GLY A 35 1.07 14.57 -7.21
CA GLY A 35 1.56 13.38 -7.90
C GLY A 35 0.64 12.16 -7.68
N LEU A 36 0.14 11.99 -6.46
CA LEU A 36 -0.83 10.94 -6.13
C LEU A 36 -2.17 11.16 -6.87
N GLY A 37 -2.67 12.38 -6.92
CA GLY A 37 -3.87 12.75 -7.66
C GLY A 37 -3.75 12.45 -9.16
N LEU A 38 -2.62 12.85 -9.78
CA LEU A 38 -2.32 12.54 -11.18
C LEU A 38 -2.22 11.03 -11.43
N ARG A 39 -1.58 10.30 -10.52
CA ARG A 39 -1.47 8.83 -10.59
C ARG A 39 -2.86 8.18 -10.67
N PHE A 40 -3.80 8.58 -9.79
CA PHE A 40 -5.16 8.04 -9.81
C PHE A 40 -5.99 8.56 -10.98
N THR A 41 -5.74 9.76 -11.47
CA THR A 41 -6.37 10.29 -12.69
C THR A 41 -5.99 9.45 -13.90
N ILE A 42 -4.69 9.24 -14.13
CA ILE A 42 -4.20 8.41 -15.25
C ILE A 42 -4.78 6.99 -15.16
N SER A 43 -4.73 6.39 -13.97
CA SER A 43 -5.24 5.03 -13.80
C SER A 43 -6.76 4.94 -14.03
N SER A 44 -7.53 5.94 -13.62
CA SER A 44 -8.97 6.01 -13.89
C SER A 44 -9.25 6.12 -15.37
N ILE A 45 -8.53 6.98 -16.10
CA ILE A 45 -8.66 7.11 -17.57
C ILE A 45 -8.41 5.77 -18.27
N ILE A 46 -7.44 4.98 -17.81
CA ILE A 46 -7.13 3.66 -18.38
C ILE A 46 -8.22 2.62 -18.02
N LEU A 47 -8.73 2.64 -16.80
CA LEU A 47 -9.63 1.62 -16.29
C LEU A 47 -11.08 1.79 -16.75
N TRP A 48 -11.55 3.03 -16.96
CA TRP A 48 -12.93 3.29 -17.41
C TRP A 48 -13.27 2.62 -18.74
N PRO A 49 -12.47 2.71 -19.81
CA PRO A 49 -12.73 1.98 -21.06
C PRO A 49 -12.84 0.47 -20.87
N ILE A 50 -12.04 -0.12 -19.97
CA ILE A 50 -12.09 -1.54 -19.64
C ILE A 50 -13.43 -1.88 -18.97
N LEU A 51 -13.88 -1.06 -18.04
CA LEU A 51 -15.15 -1.22 -17.36
C LEU A 51 -16.32 -1.12 -18.34
N LEU A 52 -16.31 -0.08 -19.19
CA LEU A 52 -17.38 0.16 -20.18
C LEU A 52 -17.48 -0.97 -21.21
N ARG A 53 -16.36 -1.57 -21.63
CA ARG A 53 -16.37 -2.73 -22.53
C ARG A 53 -16.93 -3.99 -21.87
N LYS A 54 -16.60 -4.25 -20.61
CA LYS A 54 -17.06 -5.43 -19.88
C LYS A 54 -18.49 -5.31 -19.39
N LYS A 55 -19.04 -4.10 -19.28
CA LYS A 55 -20.41 -3.78 -18.87
C LYS A 55 -20.94 -4.59 -17.66
N PRO A 56 -20.14 -4.86 -16.61
CA PRO A 56 -20.66 -5.56 -15.46
C PRO A 56 -21.74 -4.70 -14.77
N LYS A 57 -22.76 -5.31 -14.20
CA LYS A 57 -23.80 -4.58 -13.46
C LYS A 57 -23.20 -4.00 -12.16
N ILE A 58 -23.25 -2.68 -12.02
CA ILE A 58 -22.76 -1.99 -10.81
C ILE A 58 -23.74 -2.24 -9.66
N ASN A 59 -23.26 -2.84 -8.58
CA ASN A 59 -24.05 -2.95 -7.36
C ASN A 59 -24.10 -1.57 -6.67
N ARG A 60 -25.31 -1.04 -6.51
CA ARG A 60 -25.57 0.26 -5.87
C ARG A 60 -26.19 0.13 -4.48
N SER A 61 -26.15 -1.07 -3.89
CA SER A 61 -26.60 -1.24 -2.50
C SER A 61 -25.79 -0.37 -1.54
N SER A 62 -26.39 0.04 -0.43
CA SER A 62 -25.71 0.83 0.62
C SER A 62 -24.39 0.19 1.05
N THR A 63 -24.34 -1.15 1.17
CA THR A 63 -23.15 -1.87 1.54
C THR A 63 -22.04 -1.79 0.45
N ALA A 64 -22.42 -1.91 -0.82
CA ALA A 64 -21.46 -1.78 -1.92
C ALA A 64 -20.89 -0.35 -2.00
N ILE A 65 -21.74 0.67 -1.84
CA ILE A 65 -21.31 2.07 -1.78
C ILE A 65 -20.32 2.28 -0.62
N LYS A 66 -20.61 1.74 0.59
CA LYS A 66 -19.68 1.81 1.71
C LYS A 66 -18.34 1.15 1.43
N VAL A 67 -18.31 0.03 0.68
CA VAL A 67 -17.04 -0.58 0.23
C VAL A 67 -16.28 0.35 -0.69
N TYR A 68 -16.94 0.93 -1.71
CA TYR A 68 -16.28 1.86 -2.63
C TYR A 68 -15.73 3.09 -1.92
N LEU A 69 -16.54 3.72 -1.05
CA LEU A 69 -16.15 4.91 -0.30
C LEU A 69 -15.04 4.62 0.73
N SER A 70 -15.10 3.49 1.43
CA SER A 70 -14.06 3.14 2.40
C SER A 70 -12.70 2.95 1.73
N PHE A 71 -12.63 2.26 0.60
CA PHE A 71 -11.39 2.14 -0.17
C PHE A 71 -10.93 3.47 -0.74
N SER A 72 -11.85 4.26 -1.29
CA SER A 72 -11.52 5.57 -1.85
C SER A 72 -10.98 6.52 -0.78
N LEU A 73 -11.75 6.76 0.28
CA LEU A 73 -11.44 7.83 1.23
C LEU A 73 -10.39 7.41 2.26
N LEU A 74 -10.47 6.20 2.81
CA LEU A 74 -9.53 5.77 3.85
C LEU A 74 -8.23 5.20 3.25
N SER A 75 -8.31 4.34 2.22
CA SER A 75 -7.11 3.75 1.64
C SER A 75 -6.45 4.70 0.64
N PHE A 76 -7.16 5.15 -0.41
CA PHE A 76 -6.52 5.87 -1.51
C PHE A 76 -6.35 7.37 -1.25
N VAL A 77 -7.30 8.03 -0.57
CA VAL A 77 -7.12 9.44 -0.22
C VAL A 77 -6.27 9.55 1.04
N ALA A 78 -6.76 9.11 2.19
CA ALA A 78 -6.09 9.38 3.47
C ALA A 78 -4.76 8.61 3.62
N ALA A 79 -4.79 7.27 3.53
CA ALA A 79 -3.59 6.46 3.78
C ALA A 79 -2.49 6.69 2.73
N TYR A 80 -2.84 6.77 1.44
CA TYR A 80 -1.83 7.05 0.43
C TYR A 80 -1.29 8.48 0.48
N SER A 81 -2.10 9.49 0.82
CA SER A 81 -1.58 10.86 1.04
C SER A 81 -0.57 10.90 2.19
N LEU A 82 -0.89 10.26 3.32
CA LEU A 82 0.03 10.13 4.45
C LEU A 82 1.30 9.35 4.06
N THR A 83 1.17 8.32 3.22
CA THR A 83 2.31 7.55 2.71
C THR A 83 3.21 8.41 1.83
N TYR A 84 2.64 9.12 0.85
CA TYR A 84 3.40 9.98 -0.05
C TYR A 84 4.08 11.14 0.69
N TRP A 85 3.34 11.78 1.58
CA TRP A 85 3.87 12.86 2.41
C TRP A 85 4.94 12.34 3.39
N GLY A 86 4.68 11.26 4.11
CA GLY A 86 5.62 10.68 5.07
C GLY A 86 6.89 10.12 4.42
N ALA A 87 6.79 9.60 3.20
CA ALA A 87 7.92 9.06 2.47
C ALA A 87 8.99 10.11 2.13
N GLN A 88 8.70 11.40 2.21
CA GLN A 88 9.71 12.46 2.05
C GLN A 88 10.74 12.43 3.18
N PHE A 89 10.36 12.01 4.37
CA PHE A 89 11.09 12.14 5.64
C PHE A 89 11.80 10.87 6.10
N ILE A 90 11.60 9.73 5.42
CA ILE A 90 12.20 8.45 5.79
C ILE A 90 12.71 7.69 4.57
N TYR A 91 13.51 6.66 4.79
CA TYR A 91 14.01 5.77 3.71
C TYR A 91 12.87 4.96 3.06
N SER A 92 13.07 4.60 1.80
CA SER A 92 12.12 3.74 1.07
C SER A 92 11.96 2.37 1.71
N SER A 93 13.05 1.80 2.21
CA SER A 93 13.08 0.54 2.95
C SER A 93 12.29 0.60 4.25
N LEU A 94 12.48 1.65 5.08
CA LEU A 94 11.75 1.81 6.34
C LEU A 94 10.25 2.01 6.08
N ALA A 95 9.90 2.83 5.09
CA ALA A 95 8.50 3.02 4.68
C ALA A 95 7.84 1.69 4.30
N SER A 96 8.54 0.85 3.53
CA SER A 96 8.07 -0.48 3.14
C SER A 96 7.94 -1.45 4.33
N ILE A 97 8.88 -1.39 5.30
CA ILE A 97 8.82 -2.19 6.54
C ILE A 97 7.62 -1.79 7.40
N ILE A 98 7.32 -0.49 7.52
CA ILE A 98 6.14 -0.02 8.25
C ILE A 98 4.86 -0.52 7.57
N TRP A 99 4.79 -0.49 6.23
CA TRP A 99 3.66 -1.06 5.49
C TRP A 99 3.53 -2.58 5.64
N ALA A 100 4.62 -3.30 5.92
CA ALA A 100 4.56 -4.73 6.23
C ALA A 100 3.82 -5.03 7.56
N LEU A 101 3.54 -4.03 8.39
CA LEU A 101 2.67 -4.16 9.58
C LEU A 101 1.17 -4.25 9.24
N LEU A 102 0.76 -3.98 7.98
CA LEU A 102 -0.66 -4.01 7.57
C LEU A 102 -1.40 -5.28 8.03
N PRO A 103 -0.85 -6.51 7.88
CA PRO A 103 -1.52 -7.73 8.33
C PRO A 103 -1.82 -7.77 9.82
N ILE A 104 -1.02 -7.10 10.64
CA ILE A 104 -1.22 -7.01 12.09
C ILE A 104 -2.52 -6.27 12.38
N PHE A 105 -2.66 -5.06 11.83
CA PHE A 105 -3.86 -4.24 12.01
C PHE A 105 -5.09 -4.85 11.35
N VAL A 106 -4.92 -5.48 10.18
CA VAL A 106 -5.98 -6.26 9.53
C VAL A 106 -6.45 -7.39 10.45
N SER A 107 -5.55 -8.13 11.12
CA SER A 107 -5.91 -9.21 12.04
C SER A 107 -6.65 -8.71 13.27
N ILE A 108 -6.23 -7.57 13.83
CA ILE A 108 -6.91 -6.93 14.97
C ILE A 108 -8.34 -6.53 14.58
N ILE A 109 -8.50 -5.81 13.47
CA ILE A 109 -9.82 -5.36 13.02
C ILE A 109 -10.70 -6.55 12.60
N ALA A 110 -10.11 -7.57 11.97
CA ALA A 110 -10.82 -8.78 11.58
C ALA A 110 -11.40 -9.52 12.77
N HIS A 111 -10.71 -9.56 13.91
CA HIS A 111 -11.23 -10.16 15.15
C HIS A 111 -12.59 -9.57 15.57
N PHE A 112 -12.75 -8.24 15.47
CA PHE A 112 -14.01 -7.58 15.84
C PHE A 112 -15.08 -7.63 14.74
N MET A 113 -14.67 -7.71 13.46
CA MET A 113 -15.60 -7.64 12.33
C MET A 113 -15.95 -8.98 11.71
N LEU A 114 -15.13 -10.03 11.93
CA LEU A 114 -15.24 -11.35 11.32
C LEU A 114 -15.17 -12.43 12.43
N PRO A 115 -16.31 -12.96 12.90
CA PRO A 115 -16.31 -13.98 13.96
C PRO A 115 -15.49 -15.24 13.63
N SER A 116 -15.29 -15.52 12.33
CA SER A 116 -14.48 -16.66 11.85
C SER A 116 -12.97 -16.44 11.96
N GLU A 117 -12.51 -15.24 12.35
CA GLU A 117 -11.09 -14.90 12.42
C GLU A 117 -10.70 -14.32 13.79
N PRO A 118 -10.75 -15.11 14.87
CA PRO A 118 -10.39 -14.64 16.20
C PRO A 118 -8.90 -14.26 16.29
N LEU A 119 -8.60 -13.29 17.13
CA LEU A 119 -7.23 -12.94 17.47
C LEU A 119 -6.68 -14.03 18.40
N THR A 120 -5.77 -14.85 17.89
CA THR A 120 -5.08 -15.87 18.65
C THR A 120 -3.86 -15.30 19.36
N LEU A 121 -3.37 -15.97 20.43
CA LEU A 121 -2.12 -15.58 21.13
C LEU A 121 -0.94 -15.48 20.15
N ARG A 122 -0.89 -16.35 19.16
CA ARG A 122 0.12 -16.35 18.11
C ARG A 122 0.04 -15.10 17.22
N ARG A 123 -1.17 -14.68 16.81
CA ARG A 123 -1.38 -13.43 16.03
C ARG A 123 -1.00 -12.21 16.86
N PHE A 124 -1.37 -12.21 18.14
CA PHE A 124 -0.99 -11.14 19.07
C PHE A 124 0.52 -11.08 19.25
N GLY A 125 1.18 -12.22 19.52
CA GLY A 125 2.65 -12.30 19.62
C GLY A 125 3.35 -11.86 18.34
N GLY A 126 2.84 -12.28 17.17
CA GLY A 126 3.35 -11.80 15.87
C GLY A 126 3.24 -10.28 15.73
N GLY A 127 2.15 -9.69 16.22
CA GLY A 127 1.98 -8.22 16.27
C GLY A 127 3.05 -7.54 17.14
N LEU A 128 3.33 -8.08 18.32
CA LEU A 128 4.37 -7.56 19.22
C LEU A 128 5.77 -7.64 18.58
N PHE A 129 6.11 -8.76 17.90
CA PHE A 129 7.37 -8.86 17.16
C PHE A 129 7.49 -7.81 16.07
N GLY A 130 6.41 -7.56 15.31
CA GLY A 130 6.39 -6.54 14.28
C GLY A 130 6.63 -5.14 14.84
N LEU A 131 5.91 -4.76 15.90
CA LEU A 131 6.09 -3.47 16.56
C LEU A 131 7.47 -3.32 17.19
N ALA A 132 7.99 -4.36 17.86
CA ALA A 132 9.32 -4.38 18.42
C ALA A 132 10.40 -4.21 17.33
N GLY A 133 10.21 -4.82 16.15
CA GLY A 133 11.12 -4.65 15.02
C GLY A 133 11.20 -3.21 14.52
N VAL A 134 10.07 -2.53 14.37
CA VAL A 134 10.06 -1.10 14.02
C VAL A 134 10.70 -0.26 15.12
N ALA A 135 10.35 -0.50 16.38
CA ALA A 135 10.94 0.21 17.52
C ALA A 135 12.47 0.04 17.57
N PHE A 136 12.97 -1.17 17.26
CA PHE A 136 14.41 -1.45 17.22
C PHE A 136 15.10 -0.65 16.10
N ILE A 137 14.51 -0.58 14.89
CA ILE A 137 15.05 0.26 13.79
C ILE A 137 15.11 1.73 14.22
N LEU A 138 14.09 2.22 14.93
CA LEU A 138 14.01 3.62 15.36
C LEU A 138 14.90 3.95 16.56
N SER A 139 15.33 2.96 17.35
CA SER A 139 16.21 3.17 18.52
C SER A 139 17.65 3.47 18.13
N SER A 140 18.02 3.21 16.89
CA SER A 140 19.36 3.44 16.39
C SER A 140 19.52 4.83 15.77
N ASN A 141 20.65 5.46 16.05
CA ASN A 141 21.07 6.69 15.37
C ASN A 141 21.79 6.38 14.02
N GLY A 142 21.66 5.15 13.52
CA GLY A 142 22.43 4.63 12.40
C GLY A 142 21.83 4.93 11.03
N GLY A 143 22.29 5.99 10.43
CA GLY A 143 22.04 6.31 9.03
C GLY A 143 22.41 7.75 8.71
N GLN A 144 23.06 8.00 7.59
CA GLN A 144 23.53 9.34 7.19
C GLN A 144 22.40 10.35 6.88
N LYS A 145 21.13 9.92 6.87
CA LYS A 145 19.94 10.80 6.81
C LYS A 145 19.14 10.62 8.09
N GLU A 146 18.84 11.72 8.75
CA GLU A 146 17.92 11.73 9.89
C GLU A 146 16.57 11.16 9.48
N VAL A 147 16.17 10.07 10.16
CA VAL A 147 14.79 9.56 10.06
C VAL A 147 13.93 10.49 10.91
N GLN A 148 13.05 11.26 10.24
CA GLN A 148 12.15 12.13 10.96
C GLN A 148 10.94 11.33 11.48
N MET A 149 10.71 11.39 12.78
CA MET A 149 9.62 10.68 13.46
C MET A 149 8.24 11.01 12.85
N ILE A 150 8.07 12.23 12.34
CA ILE A 150 6.82 12.64 11.70
C ILE A 150 6.49 11.80 10.44
N GLY A 151 7.51 11.42 9.66
CA GLY A 151 7.35 10.52 8.52
C GLY A 151 6.96 9.11 8.93
N VAL A 152 7.58 8.61 10.01
CA VAL A 152 7.25 7.30 10.61
C VAL A 152 5.80 7.27 11.07
N LEU A 153 5.39 8.26 11.85
CA LEU A 153 4.02 8.37 12.38
C LEU A 153 2.99 8.50 11.27
N ALA A 154 3.29 9.29 10.22
CA ALA A 154 2.41 9.43 9.07
C ALA A 154 2.17 8.09 8.36
N ILE A 155 3.24 7.34 8.06
CA ILE A 155 3.11 6.05 7.38
C ILE A 155 2.49 4.99 8.30
N PHE A 156 2.79 5.01 9.60
CA PHE A 156 2.14 4.14 10.56
C PHE A 156 0.61 4.38 10.60
N LEU A 157 0.19 5.64 10.67
CA LEU A 157 -1.23 6.01 10.60
C LEU A 157 -1.86 5.59 9.26
N ALA A 158 -1.12 5.72 8.16
CA ALA A 158 -1.57 5.24 6.85
C ALA A 158 -1.89 3.75 6.86
N VAL A 159 -1.04 2.93 7.46
CA VAL A 159 -1.24 1.48 7.60
C VAL A 159 -2.49 1.16 8.42
N VAL A 160 -2.68 1.86 9.53
CA VAL A 160 -3.89 1.70 10.37
C VAL A 160 -5.16 2.04 9.58
N LEU A 161 -5.17 3.18 8.90
CA LEU A 161 -6.32 3.62 8.09
C LEU A 161 -6.63 2.67 6.93
N ALA A 162 -5.60 2.15 6.26
CA ALA A 162 -5.77 1.20 5.16
C ALA A 162 -6.33 -0.15 5.62
N SER A 163 -6.13 -0.52 6.88
CA SER A 163 -6.50 -1.84 7.39
C SER A 163 -8.01 -2.07 7.43
N GLY A 164 -8.80 -1.07 7.82
CA GLY A 164 -10.26 -1.17 7.92
C GLY A 164 -10.94 -1.51 6.58
N PRO A 165 -10.68 -0.77 5.49
CA PRO A 165 -11.22 -1.06 4.17
C PRO A 165 -10.90 -2.47 3.68
N ASN A 166 -9.71 -3.01 3.97
CA ASN A 166 -9.32 -4.37 3.59
C ASN A 166 -10.22 -5.42 4.28
N VAL A 167 -10.49 -5.27 5.57
CA VAL A 167 -11.38 -6.17 6.31
C VAL A 167 -12.83 -6.01 5.85
N TYR A 168 -13.27 -4.78 5.61
CA TYR A 168 -14.62 -4.48 5.15
C TYR A 168 -14.89 -5.05 3.75
N LEU A 169 -13.93 -4.91 2.82
CA LEU A 169 -13.99 -5.56 1.52
C LEU A 169 -14.05 -7.10 1.67
N LYS A 170 -13.22 -7.67 2.55
CA LYS A 170 -13.23 -9.11 2.80
C LYS A 170 -14.61 -9.58 3.25
N LYS A 171 -15.23 -8.87 4.19
CA LYS A 171 -16.58 -9.18 4.69
C LYS A 171 -17.63 -9.18 3.57
N HIS A 172 -17.48 -8.31 2.60
CA HIS A 172 -18.48 -8.05 1.56
C HIS A 172 -18.04 -8.38 0.13
N HIS A 173 -16.93 -9.12 -0.04
CA HIS A 173 -16.34 -9.39 -1.37
C HIS A 173 -17.28 -10.06 -2.36
N LYS A 174 -18.27 -10.84 -1.90
CA LYS A 174 -19.25 -11.53 -2.75
C LYS A 174 -20.28 -10.60 -3.39
N ILE A 175 -20.50 -9.41 -2.82
CA ILE A 175 -21.51 -8.45 -3.30
C ILE A 175 -20.94 -7.34 -4.18
N VAL A 176 -19.62 -7.22 -4.25
CA VAL A 176 -18.95 -6.22 -5.07
C VAL A 176 -18.10 -6.87 -6.16
N ASN A 177 -18.10 -6.28 -7.35
CA ASN A 177 -17.20 -6.71 -8.40
C ASN A 177 -15.82 -6.06 -8.19
N PRO A 178 -14.71 -6.81 -8.21
CA PRO A 178 -13.36 -6.28 -8.04
C PRO A 178 -13.02 -5.12 -8.98
N LEU A 179 -13.47 -5.20 -10.24
CA LEU A 179 -13.23 -4.12 -11.22
C LEU A 179 -13.96 -2.83 -10.83
N HIS A 180 -15.21 -2.93 -10.31
CA HIS A 180 -15.93 -1.75 -9.83
C HIS A 180 -15.25 -1.10 -8.63
N VAL A 181 -14.79 -1.90 -7.64
CA VAL A 181 -14.04 -1.38 -6.50
C VAL A 181 -12.82 -0.61 -7.00
N ASN A 182 -12.07 -1.20 -7.92
CA ASN A 182 -10.86 -0.60 -8.47
C ASN A 182 -11.14 0.73 -9.17
N VAL A 183 -12.05 0.73 -10.15
CA VAL A 183 -12.34 1.92 -10.98
C VAL A 183 -12.97 3.03 -10.14
N ILE A 184 -14.03 2.72 -9.39
CA ILE A 184 -14.81 3.72 -8.64
C ILE A 184 -13.95 4.34 -7.54
N ALA A 185 -13.22 3.52 -6.77
CA ALA A 185 -12.41 4.03 -5.67
C ALA A 185 -11.27 4.93 -6.15
N GLN A 186 -10.60 4.57 -7.25
CA GLN A 186 -9.54 5.42 -7.82
C GLN A 186 -10.09 6.71 -8.44
N THR A 187 -11.26 6.65 -9.09
CA THR A 187 -11.90 7.84 -9.66
C THR A 187 -12.28 8.84 -8.58
N ILE A 188 -12.91 8.38 -7.50
CA ILE A 188 -13.24 9.26 -6.36
C ILE A 188 -11.96 9.83 -5.73
N ALA A 189 -10.91 9.00 -5.57
CA ALA A 189 -9.64 9.47 -5.04
C ALA A 189 -9.02 10.57 -5.93
N ALA A 190 -9.04 10.41 -7.25
CA ALA A 190 -8.56 11.43 -8.18
C ALA A 190 -9.34 12.74 -8.07
N ILE A 191 -10.70 12.65 -8.02
CA ILE A 191 -11.57 13.81 -7.89
C ILE A 191 -11.32 14.57 -6.58
N VAL A 192 -10.99 13.87 -5.50
CA VAL A 192 -10.70 14.49 -4.20
C VAL A 192 -9.28 15.04 -4.15
N LEU A 193 -8.28 14.26 -4.60
CA LEU A 193 -6.87 14.61 -4.41
C LEU A 193 -6.41 15.77 -5.30
N ILE A 194 -6.92 15.88 -6.52
CA ILE A 194 -6.52 17.00 -7.40
C ILE A 194 -6.88 18.35 -6.77
N PRO A 195 -8.14 18.64 -6.40
CA PRO A 195 -8.45 19.89 -5.72
C PRO A 195 -7.74 20.05 -4.39
N LEU A 196 -7.62 18.96 -3.60
CA LEU A 196 -6.93 18.99 -2.32
C LEU A 196 -5.45 19.39 -2.46
N SER A 197 -4.78 18.97 -3.53
CA SER A 197 -3.39 19.35 -3.79
C SER A 197 -3.21 20.87 -4.01
N PHE A 198 -4.17 21.53 -4.65
CA PHE A 198 -4.14 22.98 -4.82
C PHE A 198 -4.39 23.76 -3.52
N LEU A 199 -5.02 23.11 -2.53
CA LEU A 199 -5.26 23.70 -1.21
C LEU A 199 -4.06 23.50 -0.25
N LEU A 200 -3.39 22.36 -0.34
CA LEU A 200 -2.35 21.96 0.63
C LEU A 200 -0.93 22.11 0.11
N GLU A 201 -0.74 22.15 -1.20
CA GLU A 201 0.56 22.17 -1.87
C GLU A 201 0.62 23.27 -2.92
N LYS A 202 1.76 23.36 -3.58
CA LYS A 202 1.95 24.25 -4.75
C LYS A 202 2.18 23.40 -6.01
N PRO A 203 1.12 22.85 -6.66
CA PRO A 203 1.27 21.97 -7.84
C PRO A 203 2.10 22.58 -8.96
N MET A 204 2.10 23.92 -9.07
CA MET A 204 2.89 24.67 -10.07
C MET A 204 4.40 24.58 -9.86
N THR A 205 4.87 24.08 -8.70
CA THR A 205 6.30 23.81 -8.48
C THR A 205 6.77 22.49 -9.08
N THR A 206 5.88 21.75 -9.74
CA THR A 206 6.22 20.49 -10.42
C THR A 206 7.28 20.72 -11.50
N ILE A 207 8.35 19.94 -11.42
CA ILE A 207 9.41 19.94 -12.43
C ILE A 207 9.11 18.85 -13.44
N TRP A 208 8.64 19.27 -14.62
CA TRP A 208 8.32 18.35 -15.71
C TRP A 208 9.58 18.02 -16.50
N ASN A 209 10.05 16.79 -16.40
CA ASN A 209 11.14 16.23 -17.18
C ASN A 209 10.88 14.74 -17.47
N SER A 210 11.75 14.09 -18.23
CA SER A 210 11.58 12.67 -18.56
C SER A 210 11.48 11.79 -17.33
N THR A 211 12.25 12.06 -16.27
CA THR A 211 12.26 11.28 -15.03
C THR A 211 10.93 11.40 -14.29
N SER A 212 10.40 12.62 -14.14
CA SER A 212 9.11 12.83 -13.47
C SER A 212 7.95 12.17 -14.21
N ILE A 213 7.95 12.27 -15.54
CA ILE A 213 6.92 11.65 -16.38
C ILE A 213 7.01 10.12 -16.33
N ILE A 214 8.21 9.54 -16.49
CA ILE A 214 8.41 8.09 -16.45
C ILE A 214 8.00 7.53 -15.09
N THR A 215 8.41 8.15 -13.99
CA THR A 215 8.04 7.68 -12.64
C THR A 215 6.55 7.79 -12.37
N LEU A 216 5.91 8.89 -12.79
CA LEU A 216 4.47 9.07 -12.66
C LEU A 216 3.69 8.02 -13.47
N VAL A 217 4.05 7.81 -14.73
CA VAL A 217 3.41 6.81 -15.62
C VAL A 217 3.64 5.40 -15.09
N TYR A 218 4.86 5.10 -14.62
CA TYR A 218 5.18 3.81 -14.01
C TYR A 218 4.30 3.57 -12.77
N LEU A 219 4.20 4.54 -11.86
CA LEU A 219 3.36 4.43 -10.68
C LEU A 219 1.87 4.31 -11.03
N ALA A 220 1.39 5.01 -12.06
CA ALA A 220 0.01 4.93 -12.50
C ALA A 220 -0.32 3.57 -13.13
N ILE A 221 0.51 3.08 -14.04
CA ILE A 221 0.23 1.84 -14.77
C ILE A 221 0.56 0.61 -13.92
N PHE A 222 1.84 0.47 -13.54
CA PHE A 222 2.30 -0.70 -12.80
C PHE A 222 1.87 -0.63 -11.34
N GLY A 223 2.17 0.47 -10.66
CA GLY A 223 1.88 0.63 -9.23
C GLY A 223 0.38 0.77 -8.92
N THR A 224 -0.50 0.99 -9.92
CA THR A 224 -1.92 1.23 -9.67
C THR A 224 -2.82 0.36 -10.54
N VAL A 225 -2.85 0.57 -11.87
CA VAL A 225 -3.77 -0.18 -12.75
C VAL A 225 -3.55 -1.69 -12.62
N ILE A 226 -2.32 -2.13 -12.83
CA ILE A 226 -1.98 -3.56 -12.84
C ILE A 226 -2.08 -4.14 -11.43
N THR A 227 -1.44 -3.52 -10.45
CA THR A 227 -1.37 -4.06 -9.09
C THR A 227 -2.74 -4.17 -8.44
N TRP A 228 -3.56 -3.13 -8.44
CA TRP A 228 -4.87 -3.19 -7.81
C TRP A 228 -5.85 -4.09 -8.57
N THR A 229 -5.70 -4.21 -9.90
CA THR A 229 -6.49 -5.17 -10.68
C THR A 229 -6.15 -6.61 -10.28
N ILE A 230 -4.86 -6.94 -10.17
CA ILE A 230 -4.40 -8.26 -9.72
C ILE A 230 -4.79 -8.49 -8.25
N TYR A 231 -4.55 -7.51 -7.38
CA TYR A 231 -4.84 -7.60 -5.96
C TYR A 231 -6.31 -7.92 -5.68
N PHE A 232 -7.24 -7.15 -6.25
CA PHE A 232 -8.66 -7.41 -6.10
C PHE A 232 -9.11 -8.72 -6.76
N TRP A 233 -8.45 -9.14 -7.84
CA TRP A 233 -8.70 -10.44 -8.47
C TRP A 233 -8.27 -11.59 -7.56
N LEU A 234 -7.13 -11.47 -6.88
CA LEU A 234 -6.61 -12.49 -5.96
C LEU A 234 -7.56 -12.75 -4.78
N TYR A 235 -8.33 -11.77 -4.31
CA TYR A 235 -9.34 -11.96 -3.25
C TYR A 235 -10.38 -13.04 -3.57
N ASN A 236 -10.63 -13.31 -4.84
CA ASN A 236 -11.56 -14.35 -5.29
C ASN A 236 -10.88 -15.70 -5.51
N HIS A 237 -9.55 -15.79 -5.46
CA HIS A 237 -8.83 -16.99 -5.88
C HIS A 237 -7.95 -17.60 -4.79
N ILE A 238 -7.53 -16.80 -3.80
CA ILE A 238 -6.69 -17.27 -2.70
C ILE A 238 -7.22 -16.78 -1.36
N SER A 239 -6.78 -17.41 -0.28
CA SER A 239 -7.14 -17.01 1.07
C SER A 239 -6.54 -15.64 1.40
N VAL A 240 -7.18 -14.92 2.32
CA VAL A 240 -6.66 -13.61 2.79
C VAL A 240 -5.30 -13.78 3.46
N ASN A 241 -5.08 -14.92 4.14
CA ASN A 241 -3.77 -15.24 4.68
C ASN A 241 -2.68 -15.29 3.59
N GLN A 242 -2.99 -15.85 2.42
CA GLN A 242 -2.06 -15.86 1.29
C GLN A 242 -1.87 -14.48 0.65
N ILE A 243 -2.92 -13.65 0.58
CA ILE A 243 -2.79 -12.27 0.08
C ILE A 243 -1.91 -11.43 1.00
N SER A 244 -2.06 -11.59 2.30
CA SER A 244 -1.32 -10.76 3.26
C SER A 244 0.18 -11.10 3.32
N THR A 245 0.62 -12.28 2.87
CA THR A 245 2.05 -12.57 2.70
C THR A 245 2.70 -11.76 1.56
N LEU A 246 1.91 -11.10 0.70
CA LEU A 246 2.42 -10.10 -0.26
C LEU A 246 3.22 -8.97 0.43
N GLY A 247 2.88 -8.61 1.66
CA GLY A 247 3.58 -7.57 2.42
C GLY A 247 5.00 -7.96 2.87
N LEU A 248 5.39 -9.23 2.78
CA LEU A 248 6.71 -9.70 3.22
C LEU A 248 7.83 -9.44 2.21
N VAL A 249 7.50 -9.39 0.94
CA VAL A 249 8.50 -9.32 -0.14
C VAL A 249 8.93 -7.89 -0.46
N PRO A 250 8.03 -6.88 -0.51
CA PRO A 250 8.40 -5.50 -0.83
C PRO A 250 9.52 -4.89 0.01
N PRO A 251 9.63 -5.10 1.33
CA PRO A 251 10.73 -4.58 2.12
C PRO A 251 12.11 -5.05 1.66
N VAL A 252 12.22 -6.32 1.25
CA VAL A 252 13.48 -6.88 0.76
C VAL A 252 13.89 -6.20 -0.55
N PHE A 253 12.96 -6.08 -1.50
CA PHE A 253 13.22 -5.36 -2.75
C PHE A 253 13.50 -3.88 -2.53
N ALA A 254 12.72 -3.19 -1.68
CA ALA A 254 12.92 -1.79 -1.37
C ALA A 254 14.30 -1.53 -0.76
N SER A 255 14.78 -2.40 0.13
CA SER A 255 16.12 -2.28 0.72
C SER A 255 17.24 -2.48 -0.31
N ILE A 256 17.15 -3.52 -1.13
CA ILE A 256 18.16 -3.77 -2.17
C ILE A 256 18.20 -2.63 -3.20
N ILE A 257 17.04 -2.23 -3.68
CA ILE A 257 16.89 -1.21 -4.72
C ILE A 257 17.24 0.17 -4.16
N GLY A 258 16.86 0.48 -2.92
CA GLY A 258 17.21 1.71 -2.24
C GLY A 258 18.72 1.86 -2.07
N TRP A 259 19.40 0.78 -1.71
CA TRP A 259 20.87 0.77 -1.62
C TRP A 259 21.52 1.02 -2.99
N ILE A 260 21.10 0.30 -4.04
CA ILE A 260 21.74 0.36 -5.37
C ILE A 260 21.45 1.70 -6.07
N PHE A 261 20.22 2.18 -6.05
CA PHE A 261 19.76 3.29 -6.90
C PHE A 261 19.57 4.63 -6.18
N LEU A 262 19.34 4.61 -4.87
CA LEU A 262 19.11 5.83 -4.08
C LEU A 262 20.29 6.18 -3.17
N GLY A 263 21.32 5.32 -3.12
CA GLY A 263 22.45 5.49 -2.20
C GLY A 263 22.01 5.45 -0.72
N GLU A 264 20.88 4.77 -0.43
CA GLU A 264 20.44 4.58 0.95
C GLU A 264 21.46 3.69 1.67
N THR A 265 21.96 4.11 2.81
CA THR A 265 22.84 3.32 3.66
C THR A 265 22.08 2.83 4.87
N TYR A 266 22.32 1.58 5.24
CA TYR A 266 21.57 0.93 6.31
C TYR A 266 22.52 0.44 7.39
N GLY A 267 22.18 0.71 8.65
CA GLY A 267 22.78 0.03 9.79
C GLY A 267 22.24 -1.40 9.92
N TYR A 268 22.91 -2.21 10.74
CA TYR A 268 22.47 -3.58 11.05
C TYR A 268 21.06 -3.62 11.66
N GLU A 269 20.60 -2.51 12.22
CA GLU A 269 19.29 -2.36 12.85
C GLU A 269 18.15 -2.51 11.86
N LEU A 270 18.33 -2.03 10.62
CA LEU A 270 17.33 -2.23 9.58
C LEU A 270 17.15 -3.72 9.26
N PHE A 271 18.23 -4.48 9.20
CA PHE A 271 18.18 -5.91 8.89
C PHE A 271 17.58 -6.72 10.04
N ILE A 272 18.00 -6.46 11.27
CA ILE A 272 17.48 -7.15 12.47
C ILE A 272 16.01 -6.78 12.69
N GLY A 273 15.69 -5.49 12.71
CA GLY A 273 14.34 -5.02 12.94
C GLY A 273 13.40 -5.41 11.80
N GLY A 274 13.86 -5.36 10.54
CA GLY A 274 13.14 -5.87 9.38
C GLY A 274 12.86 -7.37 9.50
N ALA A 275 13.83 -8.18 9.90
CA ALA A 275 13.64 -9.61 10.14
C ALA A 275 12.60 -9.88 11.25
N LEU A 276 12.60 -9.09 12.33
CA LEU A 276 11.59 -9.18 13.39
C LEU A 276 10.19 -8.85 12.87
N VAL A 277 10.04 -7.80 12.03
CA VAL A 277 8.76 -7.47 11.38
C VAL A 277 8.28 -8.63 10.50
N LEU A 278 9.15 -9.15 9.64
CA LEU A 278 8.83 -10.25 8.74
C LEU A 278 8.47 -11.53 9.50
N LEU A 279 9.21 -11.84 10.59
CA LEU A 279 8.88 -12.95 11.49
C LEU A 279 7.51 -12.75 12.14
N GLY A 280 7.23 -11.55 12.64
CA GLY A 280 5.94 -11.20 13.22
C GLY A 280 4.78 -11.43 12.25
N VAL A 281 4.92 -10.96 11.01
CA VAL A 281 3.92 -11.20 9.95
C VAL A 281 3.82 -12.68 9.61
N TYR A 282 4.92 -13.41 9.52
CA TYR A 282 4.92 -14.86 9.29
C TYR A 282 4.17 -15.61 10.39
N LEU A 283 4.37 -15.27 11.66
CA LEU A 283 3.65 -15.87 12.80
C LEU A 283 2.14 -15.63 12.72
N ILE A 284 1.70 -14.48 12.24
CA ILE A 284 0.28 -14.19 12.04
C ILE A 284 -0.35 -15.12 11.00
N HIS A 285 0.42 -15.53 9.97
CA HIS A 285 -0.07 -16.26 8.81
C HIS A 285 0.16 -17.76 8.84
N SER A 286 1.12 -18.23 9.63
CA SER A 286 1.39 -19.66 9.72
C SER A 286 0.17 -20.42 10.29
N ARG A 287 -0.24 -21.48 9.60
CA ARG A 287 -1.39 -22.33 9.95
C ARG A 287 -1.28 -22.83 11.39
N GLN A 288 -2.43 -22.86 12.05
CA GLN A 288 -2.65 -23.75 13.21
C GLN A 288 -2.54 -25.17 12.77
#